data_91e108f3b47db007a902cce1e7cceb16
#
_entry.id   91e108f3b47db007a902cce1e7cceb16
#
_cell.length_a   1.000
_cell.length_b   1.000
_cell.length_c   1.000
_cell.angle_alpha   90.00
_cell.angle_beta   90.00
_cell.angle_gamma   90.00
#
_symmetry.space_group_name_H-M   'P 1'
#
loop_
_entity.id
_entity.type
_entity.pdbx_description
1 polymer ?
#
loop_
_entity_poly.entity_id
_entity_poly.type
_entity_poly.pdbx_seq_one_letter_code
_entity_poly.pdbx_strand_id
1 'polypeptide(L)'
;DFSESQVEMITPPLPSVGEALGFMETLHDVVTENIGDELLWPQNLPPVLKENQEIPIAHYSGEFKDKEYYRQKLAGTYGKERQLISGIHFNFSFSEKLMDVLLKSGVCGSSMEEVRETVYFRVVRNFLKYRWLFIWLYGESPLAEETLNVISLKTGEKQPMKCGVSLSLRTSPLGYRNREEFFIDYSSLEAYNMSIDKLIRENRIDGPHELYLPVRIKFLEKDNGSPSYIEVRIVDLDPFTKSGVCASAIYFSHLLLVYSLLKEENGSLTEEELQRATRNQDMASCYGRDEKKELKCCSTTVQQKATSILEDMERILSEYGVLDDEIYRQEMQHNLYLVQNPEKRIGMVLYESINRVGFVPFHLEKARQYRETTISGGYRFHGLEDMEMSTQLLLKAAILKGIGFEILDRKENFIRLFDGKKEEYVMQATKTSLDSYVSVLMMENKVVTKKVLERAGISVPGGYEYTSPEAGMADYRLHARKR
;
A
#
# COMPACT_ATOMS: atom_id res chain seq x y z
N ASP A 1 -5.16 12.92 6.38
CA ASP A 1 -6.19 12.78 5.37
C ASP A 1 -7.23 13.91 5.45
N PHE A 2 -8.54 13.67 5.24
CA PHE A 2 -9.55 14.72 5.27
C PHE A 2 -9.93 15.20 6.67
N SER A 3 -10.13 14.26 7.59
CA SER A 3 -10.57 14.51 8.98
C SER A 3 -9.44 14.28 9.97
N GLU A 4 -9.46 14.96 11.11
CA GLU A 4 -8.58 14.70 12.26
C GLU A 4 -8.68 13.24 12.75
N SER A 5 -9.81 12.58 12.53
CA SER A 5 -10.01 11.17 12.88
C SER A 5 -9.44 10.17 11.86
N GLN A 6 -8.83 10.64 10.76
CA GLN A 6 -8.25 9.77 9.71
C GLN A 6 -6.73 9.86 9.74
N VAL A 7 -6.07 8.75 10.04
CA VAL A 7 -4.62 8.63 9.97
C VAL A 7 -4.23 8.03 8.62
N GLU A 8 -3.35 8.70 7.88
CA GLU A 8 -2.76 8.19 6.64
C GLU A 8 -1.36 7.65 6.93
N MET A 9 -1.19 6.33 6.76
CA MET A 9 0.09 5.65 6.95
C MET A 9 0.73 5.40 5.59
N ILE A 10 1.99 5.80 5.41
CA ILE A 10 2.69 5.73 4.13
C ILE A 10 3.98 4.94 4.31
N THR A 11 4.18 3.91 3.49
CA THR A 11 5.45 3.17 3.43
C THR A 11 6.42 3.84 2.47
N PRO A 12 7.74 3.71 2.67
CA PRO A 12 8.69 3.99 1.60
C PRO A 12 8.52 2.99 0.45
N PRO A 13 9.12 3.22 -0.73
CA PRO A 13 9.22 2.20 -1.77
C PRO A 13 10.01 1.00 -1.25
N LEU A 14 9.44 -0.20 -1.34
CA LEU A 14 10.03 -1.44 -0.84
C LEU A 14 10.07 -2.50 -1.95
N PRO A 15 11.11 -3.35 -1.99
CA PRO A 15 11.35 -4.24 -3.13
C PRO A 15 10.46 -5.49 -3.14
N SER A 16 9.78 -5.80 -2.04
CA SER A 16 8.92 -6.98 -1.93
C SER A 16 7.58 -6.70 -1.24
N VAL A 17 6.58 -7.52 -1.55
CA VAL A 17 5.26 -7.48 -0.91
C VAL A 17 5.37 -7.73 0.60
N GLY A 18 6.17 -8.72 1.00
CA GLY A 18 6.37 -9.05 2.42
C GLY A 18 6.94 -7.88 3.22
N GLU A 19 7.95 -7.20 2.69
CA GLU A 19 8.53 -6.01 3.35
C GLU A 19 7.52 -4.85 3.41
N ALA A 20 6.76 -4.62 2.36
CA ALA A 20 5.74 -3.54 2.33
C ALA A 20 4.63 -3.79 3.38
N LEU A 21 4.13 -5.01 3.47
CA LEU A 21 3.12 -5.40 4.45
C LEU A 21 3.67 -5.38 5.88
N GLY A 22 4.87 -5.91 6.10
CA GLY A 22 5.55 -5.86 7.40
C GLY A 22 5.78 -4.42 7.87
N PHE A 23 6.21 -3.53 6.97
CA PHE A 23 6.35 -2.11 7.29
C PHE A 23 5.01 -1.46 7.65
N MET A 24 3.93 -1.78 6.93
CA MET A 24 2.60 -1.27 7.23
C MET A 24 2.11 -1.75 8.61
N GLU A 25 2.33 -3.01 8.97
CA GLU A 25 2.03 -3.52 10.31
C GLU A 25 2.85 -2.81 11.40
N THR A 26 4.11 -2.50 11.11
CA THR A 26 4.96 -1.70 12.00
C THR A 26 4.39 -0.30 12.23
N LEU A 27 3.94 0.38 11.17
CA LEU A 27 3.28 1.69 11.29
C LEU A 27 1.99 1.59 12.10
N HIS A 28 1.20 0.54 11.89
CA HIS A 28 0.00 0.29 12.69
C HIS A 28 0.33 0.12 14.18
N ASP A 29 1.40 -0.60 14.52
CA ASP A 29 1.87 -0.72 15.90
C ASP A 29 2.28 0.63 16.49
N VAL A 30 3.08 1.41 15.74
CA VAL A 30 3.52 2.75 16.16
C VAL A 30 2.32 3.66 16.45
N VAL A 31 1.34 3.70 15.56
CA VAL A 31 0.14 4.52 15.76
C VAL A 31 -0.64 4.02 16.97
N THR A 32 -0.87 2.71 17.08
CA THR A 32 -1.61 2.09 18.18
C THR A 32 -1.00 2.41 19.55
N GLU A 33 0.33 2.40 19.68
CA GLU A 33 1.03 2.75 20.93
C GLU A 33 0.89 4.25 21.30
N ASN A 34 0.59 5.12 20.34
CA ASN A 34 0.59 6.57 20.54
C ASN A 34 -0.80 7.23 20.60
N ILE A 35 -1.87 6.52 20.23
CA ILE A 35 -3.24 7.06 20.26
C ILE A 35 -3.99 6.81 21.59
N GLY A 36 -3.31 6.34 22.62
CA GLY A 36 -3.91 6.08 23.94
C GLY A 36 -4.97 4.98 23.90
N ASP A 37 -6.18 5.29 24.32
CA ASP A 37 -7.29 4.32 24.37
C ASP A 37 -8.12 4.27 23.08
N GLU A 38 -7.77 5.07 22.07
CA GLU A 38 -8.43 5.05 20.78
C GLU A 38 -8.11 3.77 20.01
N LEU A 39 -8.95 3.47 19.00
CA LEU A 39 -8.83 2.28 18.16
C LEU A 39 -8.69 2.67 16.69
N LEU A 40 -7.79 2.02 15.97
CA LEU A 40 -7.75 2.10 14.52
C LEU A 40 -8.90 1.29 13.91
N TRP A 41 -9.79 1.98 13.20
CA TRP A 41 -10.96 1.38 12.57
C TRP A 41 -10.56 0.66 11.26
N PRO A 42 -10.71 -0.68 11.18
CA PRO A 42 -10.16 -1.45 10.07
C PRO A 42 -11.14 -1.62 8.90
N GLN A 43 -11.78 -0.52 8.46
CA GLN A 43 -12.77 -0.56 7.37
C GLN A 43 -12.78 0.75 6.58
N ASN A 44 -13.05 0.67 5.28
CA ASN A 44 -13.21 1.82 4.39
C ASN A 44 -14.33 2.76 4.84
N LEU A 45 -15.46 2.17 5.23
CA LEU A 45 -16.64 2.91 5.62
C LEU A 45 -16.54 3.29 7.10
N PRO A 46 -16.86 4.53 7.47
CA PRO A 46 -16.91 4.92 8.87
C PRO A 46 -17.95 4.10 9.63
N PRO A 47 -17.84 3.98 10.96
CA PRO A 47 -18.95 3.50 11.77
C PRO A 47 -20.17 4.41 11.57
N VAL A 48 -21.37 3.91 11.91
CA VAL A 48 -22.60 4.68 11.79
C VAL A 48 -22.47 6.00 12.56
N LEU A 49 -22.56 7.11 11.85
CA LEU A 49 -22.48 8.44 12.41
C LEU A 49 -23.81 8.80 13.06
N LYS A 50 -23.76 9.43 14.22
CA LYS A 50 -24.96 9.98 14.86
C LYS A 50 -25.48 11.16 14.03
N GLU A 51 -26.79 11.37 14.09
CA GLU A 51 -27.39 12.57 13.51
C GLU A 51 -26.76 13.82 14.14
N ASN A 52 -26.31 14.77 13.31
CA ASN A 52 -25.57 15.97 13.69
C ASN A 52 -24.20 15.74 14.38
N GLN A 53 -23.57 14.58 14.18
CA GLN A 53 -22.19 14.39 14.64
C GLN A 53 -21.26 15.34 13.90
N GLU A 54 -20.48 16.12 14.65
CA GLU A 54 -19.46 16.98 14.07
C GLU A 54 -18.31 16.11 13.50
N ILE A 55 -17.91 16.43 12.26
CA ILE A 55 -16.75 15.84 11.60
C ILE A 55 -15.68 16.94 11.52
N PRO A 56 -14.64 16.90 12.36
CA PRO A 56 -13.57 17.88 12.33
C PRO A 56 -12.72 17.70 11.07
N ILE A 57 -12.51 18.80 10.35
CA ILE A 57 -11.56 18.82 9.21
C ILE A 57 -10.14 18.86 9.77
N ALA A 58 -9.23 18.11 9.17
CA ALA A 58 -7.82 18.06 9.58
C ALA A 58 -7.17 19.44 9.51
N HIS A 59 -6.48 19.82 10.59
CA HIS A 59 -5.74 21.06 10.70
C HIS A 59 -4.29 20.90 10.25
N TYR A 60 -3.80 21.92 9.59
CA TYR A 60 -2.43 21.94 9.08
C TYR A 60 -1.70 23.21 9.53
N SER A 61 -0.42 23.10 9.83
CA SER A 61 0.43 24.23 10.24
C SER A 61 1.42 24.63 9.14
N GLY A 62 1.96 25.86 9.25
CA GLY A 62 3.01 26.33 8.37
C GLY A 62 2.60 26.45 6.91
N GLU A 63 3.43 25.92 6.03
CA GLU A 63 3.25 25.94 4.57
C GLU A 63 2.12 25.04 4.06
N PHE A 64 1.56 24.18 4.92
CA PHE A 64 0.48 23.26 4.55
C PHE A 64 -0.94 23.79 4.82
N LYS A 65 -1.11 25.04 5.24
CA LYS A 65 -2.45 25.63 5.50
C LYS A 65 -3.39 25.61 4.29
N ASP A 66 -2.87 25.69 3.08
CA ASP A 66 -3.67 25.61 1.85
C ASP A 66 -4.40 24.26 1.71
N LYS A 67 -3.87 23.19 2.32
CA LYS A 67 -4.53 21.89 2.36
C LYS A 67 -5.83 21.92 3.17
N GLU A 68 -5.89 22.71 4.23
CA GLU A 68 -7.10 22.89 5.03
C GLU A 68 -8.20 23.62 4.24
N TYR A 69 -7.86 24.71 3.55
CA TYR A 69 -8.79 25.42 2.68
C TYR A 69 -9.37 24.51 1.59
N TYR A 70 -8.50 23.72 0.95
CA TYR A 70 -8.95 22.74 -0.05
C TYR A 70 -9.94 21.72 0.53
N ARG A 71 -9.73 21.21 1.76
CA ARG A 71 -10.65 20.28 2.42
C ARG A 71 -11.99 20.92 2.78
N GLN A 72 -11.99 22.18 3.18
CA GLN A 72 -13.24 22.94 3.40
C GLN A 72 -14.03 23.02 2.09
N LYS A 73 -13.40 23.26 0.96
CA LYS A 73 -14.03 23.24 -0.36
C LYS A 73 -14.61 21.87 -0.70
N LEU A 74 -13.85 20.79 -0.49
CA LEU A 74 -14.33 19.41 -0.69
C LEU A 74 -15.55 19.10 0.19
N ALA A 75 -15.56 19.55 1.43
CA ALA A 75 -16.71 19.42 2.33
C ALA A 75 -17.97 20.09 1.77
N GLY A 76 -17.84 21.29 1.17
CA GLY A 76 -18.93 21.99 0.51
C GLY A 76 -19.41 21.31 -0.78
N THR A 77 -18.46 20.72 -1.55
CA THR A 77 -18.77 20.09 -2.83
C THR A 77 -19.37 18.70 -2.67
N TYR A 78 -18.76 17.83 -1.84
CA TYR A 78 -19.08 16.40 -1.76
C TYR A 78 -19.75 15.97 -0.45
N GLY A 79 -19.78 16.84 0.57
CA GLY A 79 -20.18 16.49 1.93
C GLY A 79 -19.05 15.89 2.76
N LYS A 80 -19.01 16.15 4.07
CA LYS A 80 -17.97 15.65 4.97
C LYS A 80 -18.01 14.14 5.13
N GLU A 81 -19.19 13.55 5.15
CA GLU A 81 -19.40 12.11 5.38
C GLU A 81 -18.79 11.26 4.27
N ARG A 82 -18.90 11.71 3.02
CA ARG A 82 -18.32 11.01 1.86
C ARG A 82 -16.80 11.03 1.90
N GLN A 83 -16.20 12.07 2.48
CA GLN A 83 -14.76 12.21 2.62
C GLN A 83 -14.18 11.29 3.72
N LEU A 84 -15.03 10.72 4.58
CA LEU A 84 -14.60 9.69 5.55
C LEU A 84 -14.42 8.29 4.94
N ILE A 85 -14.80 8.09 3.68
CA ILE A 85 -14.54 6.83 2.98
C ILE A 85 -13.05 6.72 2.71
N SER A 86 -12.38 5.86 3.44
CA SER A 86 -10.95 5.58 3.34
C SER A 86 -10.65 4.49 2.30
N GLY A 87 -9.40 4.17 2.08
CA GLY A 87 -8.97 3.10 1.20
C GLY A 87 -7.45 3.03 1.08
N ILE A 88 -6.96 2.05 0.34
CA ILE A 88 -5.53 1.86 0.13
C ILE A 88 -5.15 2.38 -1.26
N HIS A 89 -4.05 3.11 -1.31
CA HIS A 89 -3.36 3.45 -2.55
C HIS A 89 -2.12 2.57 -2.68
N PHE A 90 -2.08 1.77 -3.72
CA PHE A 90 -0.97 0.88 -4.01
C PHE A 90 -0.12 1.47 -5.13
N ASN A 91 1.11 1.87 -4.80
CA ASN A 91 2.07 2.41 -5.75
C ASN A 91 2.90 1.26 -6.35
N PHE A 92 3.03 1.25 -7.67
CA PHE A 92 3.75 0.22 -8.41
C PHE A 92 4.64 0.84 -9.48
N SER A 93 5.90 0.40 -9.52
CA SER A 93 6.83 0.73 -10.59
C SER A 93 7.50 -0.53 -11.13
N PHE A 94 7.79 -0.53 -12.42
CA PHE A 94 8.66 -1.54 -13.00
C PHE A 94 10.12 -1.26 -12.63
N SER A 95 10.95 -2.29 -12.53
CA SER A 95 12.37 -2.14 -12.22
C SER A 95 13.11 -1.40 -13.35
N GLU A 96 14.12 -0.63 -13.00
CA GLU A 96 15.00 0.05 -13.96
C GLU A 96 15.64 -0.97 -14.91
N LYS A 97 15.95 -2.19 -14.40
CA LYS A 97 16.49 -3.28 -15.22
C LYS A 97 15.53 -3.66 -16.36
N LEU A 98 14.22 -3.74 -16.11
CA LEU A 98 13.24 -3.99 -17.16
C LEU A 98 13.20 -2.85 -18.18
N MET A 99 13.19 -1.60 -17.69
CA MET A 99 13.19 -0.41 -18.56
C MET A 99 14.42 -0.39 -19.48
N ASP A 100 15.61 -0.70 -18.94
CA ASP A 100 16.85 -0.81 -19.73
C ASP A 100 16.79 -1.91 -20.80
N VAL A 101 16.19 -3.06 -20.49
CA VAL A 101 16.00 -4.14 -21.45
C VAL A 101 15.06 -3.71 -22.59
N LEU A 102 13.95 -3.05 -22.24
CA LEU A 102 12.99 -2.54 -23.23
C LEU A 102 13.61 -1.45 -24.12
N LEU A 103 14.41 -0.56 -23.55
CA LEU A 103 15.15 0.46 -24.30
C LEU A 103 16.12 -0.18 -25.29
N LYS A 104 16.93 -1.14 -24.84
CA LYS A 104 17.90 -1.88 -25.70
C LYS A 104 17.21 -2.67 -26.81
N SER A 105 16.00 -3.15 -26.58
CA SER A 105 15.22 -3.87 -27.59
C SER A 105 14.67 -2.96 -28.71
N GLY A 106 14.54 -1.66 -28.43
CA GLY A 106 13.92 -0.69 -29.35
C GLY A 106 12.41 -0.86 -29.57
N VAL A 107 11.76 -1.80 -28.88
CA VAL A 107 10.34 -2.13 -29.11
C VAL A 107 9.40 -1.05 -28.56
N CYS A 108 9.77 -0.43 -27.43
CA CYS A 108 8.92 0.54 -26.74
C CYS A 108 9.32 2.00 -26.94
N GLY A 109 10.41 2.27 -27.64
CA GLY A 109 10.92 3.63 -27.87
C GLY A 109 12.43 3.66 -28.09
N SER A 110 12.95 4.84 -28.44
CA SER A 110 14.37 5.12 -28.71
C SER A 110 15.04 5.89 -27.56
N SER A 111 14.28 6.40 -26.61
CA SER A 111 14.74 7.05 -25.37
C SER A 111 14.07 6.43 -24.15
N MET A 112 14.62 6.67 -22.96
CA MET A 112 14.05 6.18 -21.71
C MET A 112 12.68 6.82 -21.43
N GLU A 113 12.52 8.09 -21.79
CA GLU A 113 11.26 8.82 -21.68
C GLU A 113 10.15 8.16 -22.52
N GLU A 114 10.46 7.84 -23.79
CA GLU A 114 9.52 7.15 -24.68
C GLU A 114 9.18 5.74 -24.17
N VAL A 115 10.16 4.99 -23.66
CA VAL A 115 9.94 3.67 -23.08
C VAL A 115 9.00 3.77 -21.87
N ARG A 116 9.26 4.68 -20.93
CA ARG A 116 8.40 4.89 -19.77
C ARG A 116 6.99 5.32 -20.17
N GLU A 117 6.85 6.25 -21.07
CA GLU A 117 5.54 6.66 -21.59
C GLU A 117 4.79 5.47 -22.20
N THR A 118 5.39 4.75 -23.14
CA THR A 118 4.78 3.60 -23.78
C THR A 118 4.34 2.53 -22.78
N VAL A 119 5.21 2.17 -21.84
CA VAL A 119 4.96 1.13 -20.83
C VAL A 119 3.83 1.53 -19.90
N TYR A 120 3.92 2.68 -19.26
CA TYR A 120 2.95 3.08 -18.25
C TYR A 120 1.58 3.40 -18.84
N PHE A 121 1.52 4.05 -20.01
CA PHE A 121 0.24 4.33 -20.67
C PHE A 121 -0.45 3.06 -21.17
N ARG A 122 0.31 2.09 -21.69
CA ARG A 122 -0.22 0.78 -22.08
C ARG A 122 -0.79 0.04 -20.87
N VAL A 123 -0.04 0.01 -19.77
CA VAL A 123 -0.51 -0.60 -18.52
C VAL A 123 -1.80 0.05 -18.03
N VAL A 124 -1.87 1.37 -18.00
CA VAL A 124 -3.06 2.11 -17.54
C VAL A 124 -4.26 1.85 -18.43
N ARG A 125 -4.12 1.88 -19.77
CA ARG A 125 -5.22 1.60 -20.70
C ARG A 125 -5.80 0.20 -20.49
N ASN A 126 -4.96 -0.82 -20.38
CA ASN A 126 -5.43 -2.19 -20.16
C ASN A 126 -5.95 -2.37 -18.73
N PHE A 127 -5.27 -1.85 -17.72
CA PHE A 127 -5.75 -1.90 -16.33
C PHE A 127 -7.15 -1.28 -16.20
N LEU A 128 -7.41 -0.15 -16.83
CA LEU A 128 -8.74 0.47 -16.82
C LEU A 128 -9.83 -0.42 -17.41
N LYS A 129 -9.51 -1.27 -18.40
CA LYS A 129 -10.46 -2.24 -18.98
C LYS A 129 -10.75 -3.40 -18.04
N TYR A 130 -9.75 -3.85 -17.27
CA TYR A 130 -9.81 -5.08 -16.46
C TYR A 130 -9.98 -4.84 -14.95
N ARG A 131 -9.88 -3.61 -14.45
CA ARG A 131 -9.92 -3.27 -13.01
C ARG A 131 -11.14 -3.82 -12.25
N TRP A 132 -12.28 -4.02 -12.95
CA TRP A 132 -13.48 -4.60 -12.36
C TRP A 132 -13.26 -6.02 -11.83
N LEU A 133 -12.33 -6.77 -12.44
CA LEU A 133 -11.98 -8.12 -11.99
C LEU A 133 -11.34 -8.10 -10.61
N PHE A 134 -10.42 -7.15 -10.37
CA PHE A 134 -9.85 -6.93 -9.05
C PHE A 134 -10.93 -6.65 -8.01
N ILE A 135 -11.84 -5.72 -8.31
CA ILE A 135 -12.93 -5.36 -7.40
C ILE A 135 -13.86 -6.54 -7.14
N TRP A 136 -14.15 -7.35 -8.14
CA TRP A 136 -14.98 -8.53 -7.98
C TRP A 136 -14.34 -9.62 -7.12
N LEU A 137 -13.02 -9.79 -7.19
CA LEU A 137 -12.26 -10.77 -6.39
C LEU A 137 -11.98 -10.26 -4.97
N TYR A 138 -11.59 -8.99 -4.82
CA TYR A 138 -11.03 -8.40 -3.60
C TYR A 138 -11.80 -7.16 -3.11
N GLY A 139 -13.06 -6.97 -3.49
CA GLY A 139 -13.89 -5.91 -2.93
C GLY A 139 -14.31 -6.26 -1.49
N GLU A 140 -14.04 -5.37 -0.54
CA GLU A 140 -14.16 -5.63 0.91
C GLU A 140 -14.89 -4.52 1.65
N SER A 141 -15.68 -3.72 0.96
CA SER A 141 -16.57 -2.74 1.61
C SER A 141 -18.06 -3.04 1.28
N PRO A 142 -18.56 -4.24 1.68
CA PRO A 142 -19.97 -4.57 1.52
C PRO A 142 -20.80 -3.63 2.40
N LEU A 143 -21.98 -3.26 1.88
CA LEU A 143 -22.86 -2.33 2.57
C LEU A 143 -23.57 -2.96 3.75
N ALA A 144 -23.56 -2.22 4.87
CA ALA A 144 -24.65 -2.24 5.83
C ALA A 144 -25.69 -1.20 5.42
N GLU A 145 -26.96 -1.56 5.36
CA GLU A 145 -28.08 -0.66 4.97
C GLU A 145 -28.09 0.66 5.75
N GLU A 146 -27.70 0.59 7.02
CA GLU A 146 -27.64 1.73 7.96
C GLU A 146 -26.61 2.79 7.54
N THR A 147 -25.43 2.37 7.08
CA THR A 147 -24.36 3.29 6.64
C THR A 147 -24.73 4.00 5.34
N LEU A 148 -25.44 3.34 4.45
CA LEU A 148 -25.96 3.93 3.20
C LEU A 148 -26.97 5.02 3.42
N ASN A 149 -27.92 4.79 4.33
CA ASN A 149 -28.97 5.75 4.60
C ASN A 149 -28.39 7.08 5.07
N VAL A 150 -27.32 7.04 5.87
CA VAL A 150 -26.66 8.26 6.36
C VAL A 150 -25.96 9.00 5.20
N ILE A 151 -25.21 8.30 4.34
CA ILE A 151 -24.51 8.92 3.21
C ILE A 151 -25.50 9.47 2.19
N SER A 152 -26.53 8.71 1.81
CA SER A 152 -27.53 9.13 0.83
C SER A 152 -28.42 10.29 1.30
N LEU A 153 -28.84 10.28 2.56
CA LEU A 153 -29.68 11.35 3.13
C LEU A 153 -28.96 12.68 3.18
N LYS A 154 -27.66 12.68 3.50
CA LYS A 154 -26.88 13.92 3.63
C LYS A 154 -26.34 14.46 2.29
N THR A 155 -26.10 13.59 1.31
CA THR A 155 -25.65 14.02 -0.03
C THR A 155 -26.80 14.39 -0.96
N GLY A 156 -28.05 14.13 -0.58
CA GLY A 156 -29.24 14.41 -1.40
C GLY A 156 -29.34 13.53 -2.66
N GLU A 157 -28.48 12.53 -2.78
CA GLU A 157 -28.50 11.58 -3.90
C GLU A 157 -29.65 10.59 -3.71
N LYS A 158 -30.54 10.50 -4.71
CA LYS A 158 -31.57 9.44 -4.74
C LYS A 158 -30.84 8.10 -4.80
N GLN A 159 -31.17 7.17 -3.90
CA GLN A 159 -30.60 5.81 -3.91
C GLN A 159 -30.75 5.19 -5.29
N PRO A 160 -29.71 5.05 -6.12
CA PRO A 160 -29.85 4.49 -7.45
C PRO A 160 -29.86 2.97 -7.46
N MET A 161 -29.70 2.31 -6.28
CA MET A 161 -29.47 0.87 -6.23
C MET A 161 -30.03 0.20 -4.99
N LYS A 162 -30.56 -1.03 -5.19
CA LYS A 162 -30.77 -1.99 -4.11
C LYS A 162 -29.40 -2.53 -3.69
N CYS A 163 -28.82 -1.94 -2.68
CA CYS A 163 -27.43 -2.18 -2.26
C CYS A 163 -27.21 -3.51 -1.53
N GLY A 164 -28.22 -4.35 -1.43
CA GLY A 164 -28.17 -5.64 -0.73
C GLY A 164 -27.17 -6.66 -1.27
N VAL A 165 -26.50 -6.39 -2.40
CA VAL A 165 -25.53 -7.30 -3.07
C VAL A 165 -24.20 -6.63 -3.38
N SER A 166 -23.89 -5.48 -2.76
CA SER A 166 -22.64 -4.75 -2.96
C SER A 166 -21.43 -5.51 -2.41
N LEU A 167 -20.31 -5.47 -3.14
CA LEU A 167 -18.99 -5.92 -2.68
C LEU A 167 -18.09 -4.76 -2.23
N SER A 168 -18.12 -3.64 -2.95
CA SER A 168 -17.28 -2.48 -2.64
C SER A 168 -18.08 -1.20 -2.80
N LEU A 169 -18.54 -0.63 -1.68
CA LEU A 169 -19.16 0.70 -1.72
C LEU A 169 -18.18 1.76 -2.18
N ARG A 170 -16.93 1.71 -1.69
CA ARG A 170 -15.90 2.70 -2.00
C ARG A 170 -15.71 2.88 -3.51
N THR A 171 -15.69 1.80 -4.27
CA THR A 171 -15.49 1.85 -5.74
C THR A 171 -16.79 1.97 -6.54
N SER A 172 -17.95 1.97 -5.87
CA SER A 172 -19.27 2.12 -6.47
C SER A 172 -19.57 3.58 -6.85
N PRO A 173 -20.64 3.87 -7.59
CA PRO A 173 -21.10 5.25 -7.84
C PRO A 173 -21.41 6.06 -6.59
N LEU A 174 -21.75 5.41 -5.46
CA LEU A 174 -21.99 6.06 -4.17
C LEU A 174 -20.70 6.32 -3.37
N GLY A 175 -19.59 5.75 -3.79
CA GLY A 175 -18.31 5.82 -3.10
C GLY A 175 -17.50 7.08 -3.41
N TYR A 176 -16.17 6.93 -3.33
CA TYR A 176 -15.21 8.02 -3.50
C TYR A 176 -14.95 8.29 -4.99
N ARG A 177 -15.84 9.07 -5.61
CA ARG A 177 -15.81 9.43 -7.05
C ARG A 177 -16.18 10.89 -7.27
N ASN A 178 -15.74 11.44 -8.40
CA ASN A 178 -16.25 12.74 -8.87
C ASN A 178 -17.75 12.65 -9.16
N ARG A 179 -18.47 13.77 -8.97
CA ARG A 179 -19.91 13.87 -9.27
C ARG A 179 -20.20 13.69 -10.76
N GLU A 180 -19.27 14.13 -11.59
CA GLU A 180 -19.32 13.99 -13.05
C GLU A 180 -18.30 12.95 -13.50
N GLU A 181 -18.64 12.26 -14.59
CA GLU A 181 -17.67 11.41 -15.30
C GLU A 181 -16.81 12.28 -16.21
N PHE A 182 -15.50 12.20 -16.03
CA PHE A 182 -14.53 12.89 -16.88
C PHE A 182 -13.88 11.90 -17.84
N PHE A 183 -13.81 12.29 -19.12
CA PHE A 183 -12.96 11.57 -20.07
C PHE A 183 -11.54 12.12 -20.01
N ILE A 184 -10.59 11.22 -19.74
CA ILE A 184 -9.15 11.49 -19.82
C ILE A 184 -8.60 10.64 -20.96
N ASP A 185 -7.89 11.28 -21.86
CA ASP A 185 -7.26 10.61 -23.00
C ASP A 185 -5.91 10.01 -22.59
N TYR A 186 -5.80 8.70 -22.65
CA TYR A 186 -4.59 7.96 -22.31
C TYR A 186 -3.81 7.51 -23.56
N SER A 187 -4.00 8.16 -24.71
CA SER A 187 -3.27 7.82 -25.94
C SER A 187 -1.80 8.23 -25.89
N SER A 188 -1.49 9.36 -25.24
CA SER A 188 -0.13 9.86 -25.02
C SER A 188 -0.06 10.72 -23.75
N LEU A 189 1.14 11.05 -23.30
CA LEU A 189 1.37 11.99 -22.20
C LEU A 189 0.83 13.39 -22.53
N GLU A 190 1.00 13.84 -23.77
CA GLU A 190 0.48 15.12 -24.22
C GLU A 190 -1.06 15.15 -24.15
N ALA A 191 -1.73 14.14 -24.71
CA ALA A 191 -3.19 14.03 -24.70
C ALA A 191 -3.75 13.93 -23.26
N TYR A 192 -3.05 13.19 -22.38
CA TYR A 192 -3.37 13.09 -20.96
C TYR A 192 -3.33 14.47 -20.28
N ASN A 193 -2.23 15.20 -20.43
CA ASN A 193 -2.07 16.54 -19.86
C ASN A 193 -3.09 17.51 -20.43
N MET A 194 -3.32 17.51 -21.75
CA MET A 194 -4.32 18.36 -22.40
C MET A 194 -5.75 18.10 -21.87
N SER A 195 -6.07 16.84 -21.58
CA SER A 195 -7.38 16.48 -21.00
C SER A 195 -7.56 17.10 -19.60
N ILE A 196 -6.53 17.04 -18.77
CA ILE A 196 -6.55 17.62 -17.41
C ILE A 196 -6.61 19.15 -17.48
N ASP A 197 -5.75 19.76 -18.29
CA ASP A 197 -5.70 21.22 -18.47
C ASP A 197 -7.03 21.79 -19.02
N LYS A 198 -7.71 21.03 -19.85
CA LYS A 198 -9.05 21.39 -20.33
C LYS A 198 -10.04 21.46 -19.16
N LEU A 199 -10.07 20.45 -18.31
CA LEU A 199 -10.97 20.41 -17.14
C LEU A 199 -10.70 21.56 -16.17
N ILE A 200 -9.43 21.91 -15.94
CA ILE A 200 -9.03 23.06 -15.12
C ILE A 200 -9.49 24.37 -15.75
N ARG A 201 -9.24 24.58 -17.05
CA ARG A 201 -9.67 25.80 -17.76
C ARG A 201 -11.18 25.97 -17.81
N GLU A 202 -11.94 24.87 -17.82
CA GLU A 202 -13.40 24.86 -17.77
C GLU A 202 -13.95 25.02 -16.33
N ASN A 203 -13.08 25.19 -15.31
CA ASN A 203 -13.41 25.24 -13.89
C ASN A 203 -14.22 24.03 -13.40
N ARG A 204 -14.00 22.85 -13.97
CA ARG A 204 -14.64 21.61 -13.59
C ARG A 204 -13.87 20.89 -12.47
N ILE A 205 -12.57 21.15 -12.35
CA ILE A 205 -11.67 20.73 -11.26
C ILE A 205 -10.69 21.87 -10.96
N ASP A 206 -10.20 21.94 -9.72
CA ASP A 206 -9.19 22.92 -9.31
C ASP A 206 -7.76 22.48 -9.68
N GLY A 207 -7.56 21.18 -9.86
CA GLY A 207 -6.26 20.62 -10.20
C GLY A 207 -6.30 19.09 -10.32
N PRO A 208 -5.19 18.46 -10.75
CA PRO A 208 -5.13 17.00 -10.96
C PRO A 208 -5.47 16.18 -9.70
N HIS A 209 -5.27 16.75 -8.51
CA HIS A 209 -5.56 16.10 -7.22
C HIS A 209 -7.06 15.88 -6.98
N GLU A 210 -7.93 16.66 -7.63
CA GLU A 210 -9.39 16.53 -7.54
C GLU A 210 -9.97 15.43 -8.47
N LEU A 211 -9.15 14.85 -9.34
CA LEU A 211 -9.55 13.70 -10.15
C LEU A 211 -9.51 12.41 -9.32
N TYR A 212 -10.68 11.85 -9.01
CA TYR A 212 -10.80 10.58 -8.28
C TYR A 212 -10.75 9.39 -9.24
N LEU A 213 -9.60 9.24 -9.91
CA LEU A 213 -9.36 8.17 -10.89
C LEU A 213 -9.05 6.84 -10.20
N PRO A 214 -9.44 5.69 -10.80
CA PRO A 214 -9.10 4.34 -10.31
C PRO A 214 -7.60 4.05 -10.29
N VAL A 215 -6.86 4.70 -11.18
CA VAL A 215 -5.41 4.65 -11.32
C VAL A 215 -4.89 6.00 -11.75
N ARG A 216 -3.74 6.41 -11.22
CA ARG A 216 -3.04 7.65 -11.59
C ARG A 216 -1.64 7.34 -12.08
N ILE A 217 -1.19 8.08 -13.08
CA ILE A 217 0.23 8.13 -13.48
C ILE A 217 0.91 9.17 -12.59
N LYS A 218 2.08 8.83 -12.06
CA LYS A 218 2.88 9.68 -11.19
C LYS A 218 4.23 9.98 -11.82
N PHE A 219 4.72 11.18 -11.52
CA PHE A 219 5.93 11.75 -12.10
C PHE A 219 6.87 12.17 -10.98
N LEU A 220 8.15 11.84 -11.09
CA LEU A 220 9.20 12.29 -10.19
C LEU A 220 10.15 13.23 -10.94
N GLU A 221 10.71 14.21 -10.27
CA GLU A 221 11.65 15.19 -10.87
C GLU A 221 12.84 14.51 -11.55
N LYS A 222 13.35 13.43 -10.96
CA LYS A 222 14.48 12.66 -11.50
C LYS A 222 14.23 12.03 -12.87
N ASP A 223 12.97 11.88 -13.29
CA ASP A 223 12.57 11.19 -14.54
C ASP A 223 12.20 12.16 -15.66
N ASN A 224 12.63 13.43 -15.55
CA ASN A 224 12.49 14.46 -16.60
C ASN A 224 11.08 14.64 -17.14
N GLY A 225 10.05 14.51 -16.28
CA GLY A 225 8.65 14.65 -16.65
C GLY A 225 8.05 13.43 -17.33
N SER A 226 8.79 12.33 -17.50
CA SER A 226 8.24 11.06 -17.95
C SER A 226 7.57 10.29 -16.77
N PRO A 227 6.67 9.34 -17.03
CA PRO A 227 6.04 8.53 -16.00
C PRO A 227 7.04 7.75 -15.15
N SER A 228 6.91 7.82 -13.82
CA SER A 228 7.81 7.16 -12.86
C SER A 228 7.19 5.91 -12.26
N TYR A 229 5.89 5.99 -11.93
CA TYR A 229 5.12 4.88 -11.36
C TYR A 229 3.62 5.12 -11.53
N ILE A 230 2.83 4.14 -11.17
CA ILE A 230 1.36 4.24 -11.13
C ILE A 230 0.85 4.04 -9.70
N GLU A 231 -0.22 4.72 -9.38
CA GLU A 231 -0.94 4.62 -8.11
C GLU A 231 -2.29 3.97 -8.37
N VAL A 232 -2.44 2.71 -7.97
CA VAL A 232 -3.71 1.98 -8.00
C VAL A 232 -4.55 2.38 -6.80
N ARG A 233 -5.80 2.79 -7.02
CA ARG A 233 -6.64 3.44 -5.99
C ARG A 233 -7.95 2.70 -5.70
N ILE A 234 -8.08 1.48 -6.17
CA ILE A 234 -9.31 0.68 -6.05
C ILE A 234 -9.26 -0.36 -4.93
N VAL A 235 -8.17 -0.40 -4.16
CA VAL A 235 -7.97 -1.40 -3.11
C VAL A 235 -8.76 -0.99 -1.86
N ASP A 236 -9.61 -1.88 -1.38
CA ASP A 236 -10.36 -1.71 -0.14
C ASP A 236 -9.50 -2.09 1.08
N LEU A 237 -9.93 -1.68 2.27
CA LEU A 237 -9.34 -2.13 3.54
C LEU A 237 -9.86 -3.50 3.92
N ASP A 238 -8.94 -4.45 4.13
CA ASP A 238 -9.20 -5.80 4.62
C ASP A 238 -9.22 -5.82 6.17
N PRO A 239 -10.39 -6.02 6.80
CA PRO A 239 -10.47 -6.07 8.26
C PRO A 239 -9.90 -7.37 8.87
N PHE A 240 -9.53 -8.36 8.05
CA PHE A 240 -8.92 -9.60 8.52
C PHE A 240 -7.40 -9.53 8.65
N THR A 241 -6.78 -8.47 8.13
CA THR A 241 -5.33 -8.24 8.23
C THR A 241 -5.03 -6.94 8.96
N LYS A 242 -3.98 -6.96 9.77
CA LYS A 242 -3.54 -5.79 10.52
C LYS A 242 -2.94 -4.71 9.61
N SER A 243 -2.27 -5.13 8.52
CA SER A 243 -1.77 -4.24 7.46
C SER A 243 -2.88 -3.53 6.67
N GLY A 244 -4.13 -3.96 6.84
CA GLY A 244 -5.28 -3.43 6.10
C GLY A 244 -5.40 -3.96 4.67
N VAL A 245 -4.52 -4.85 4.22
CA VAL A 245 -4.58 -5.50 2.91
C VAL A 245 -3.90 -6.87 2.96
N CYS A 246 -4.49 -7.89 2.36
CA CYS A 246 -3.89 -9.21 2.29
C CYS A 246 -2.82 -9.29 1.18
N ALA A 247 -1.83 -10.17 1.37
CA ALA A 247 -0.77 -10.38 0.40
C ALA A 247 -1.31 -10.79 -0.99
N SER A 248 -2.34 -11.65 -1.03
CA SER A 248 -2.98 -12.10 -2.27
C SER A 248 -3.53 -10.95 -3.11
N ALA A 249 -4.15 -9.92 -2.49
CA ALA A 249 -4.62 -8.74 -3.22
C ALA A 249 -3.48 -7.97 -3.90
N ILE A 250 -2.33 -7.85 -3.22
CA ILE A 250 -1.16 -7.18 -3.77
C ILE A 250 -0.50 -8.02 -4.87
N TYR A 251 -0.30 -9.32 -4.66
CA TYR A 251 0.24 -10.22 -5.70
C TYR A 251 -0.68 -10.29 -6.93
N PHE A 252 -2.00 -10.33 -6.73
CA PHE A 252 -2.93 -10.26 -7.86
C PHE A 252 -2.87 -8.92 -8.58
N SER A 253 -2.66 -7.81 -7.85
CA SER A 253 -2.41 -6.50 -8.48
C SER A 253 -1.17 -6.54 -9.36
N HIS A 254 -0.07 -7.16 -8.92
CA HIS A 254 1.13 -7.36 -9.75
C HIS A 254 0.81 -8.15 -11.01
N LEU A 255 0.16 -9.31 -10.88
CA LEU A 255 -0.23 -10.14 -12.03
C LEU A 255 -1.10 -9.37 -13.03
N LEU A 256 -2.08 -8.59 -12.54
CA LEU A 256 -2.97 -7.80 -13.38
C LEU A 256 -2.21 -6.64 -14.09
N LEU A 257 -1.26 -6.00 -13.42
CA LEU A 257 -0.44 -4.94 -14.00
C LEU A 257 0.56 -5.47 -15.03
N VAL A 258 1.19 -6.60 -14.76
CA VAL A 258 2.09 -7.27 -15.73
C VAL A 258 1.28 -7.81 -16.91
N TYR A 259 0.13 -8.43 -16.69
CA TYR A 259 -0.78 -8.78 -17.77
C TYR A 259 -1.19 -7.57 -18.60
N SER A 260 -1.47 -6.44 -17.96
CA SER A 260 -1.83 -5.20 -18.64
C SER A 260 -0.69 -4.65 -19.51
N LEU A 261 0.56 -4.90 -19.15
CA LEU A 261 1.72 -4.59 -19.99
C LEU A 261 1.82 -5.54 -21.20
N LEU A 262 1.64 -6.84 -20.97
CA LEU A 262 1.84 -7.87 -21.98
C LEU A 262 0.67 -8.01 -22.96
N LYS A 263 -0.54 -7.71 -22.51
CA LYS A 263 -1.76 -7.81 -23.31
C LYS A 263 -1.72 -6.86 -24.50
N GLU A 264 -1.94 -7.37 -25.69
CA GLU A 264 -2.03 -6.57 -26.91
C GLU A 264 -3.17 -5.55 -26.85
N GLU A 265 -2.91 -4.37 -27.38
CA GLU A 265 -3.86 -3.26 -27.46
C GLU A 265 -3.51 -2.34 -28.65
N ASN A 266 -4.42 -1.43 -29.02
CA ASN A 266 -4.30 -0.58 -30.20
C ASN A 266 -3.75 0.82 -29.93
N GLY A 267 -3.15 1.07 -28.77
CA GLY A 267 -2.56 2.36 -28.39
C GLY A 267 -3.56 3.43 -27.95
N SER A 268 -4.87 3.12 -27.89
CA SER A 268 -5.90 4.06 -27.49
C SER A 268 -6.94 3.44 -26.57
N LEU A 269 -7.64 4.29 -25.82
CA LEU A 269 -8.81 3.94 -25.03
C LEU A 269 -9.88 4.98 -25.33
N THR A 270 -10.86 4.60 -26.12
CA THR A 270 -11.93 5.52 -26.51
C THR A 270 -12.85 5.86 -25.34
N GLU A 271 -13.57 6.98 -25.44
CA GLU A 271 -14.55 7.36 -24.42
C GLU A 271 -15.61 6.28 -24.21
N GLU A 272 -16.09 5.64 -25.28
CA GLU A 272 -17.07 4.55 -25.19
C GLU A 272 -16.50 3.33 -24.44
N GLU A 273 -15.23 2.96 -24.72
CA GLU A 273 -14.54 1.87 -24.02
C GLU A 273 -14.33 2.19 -22.53
N LEU A 274 -13.96 3.45 -22.21
CA LEU A 274 -13.80 3.88 -20.82
C LEU A 274 -15.14 3.86 -20.06
N GLN A 275 -16.21 4.36 -20.68
CA GLN A 275 -17.57 4.30 -20.11
C GLN A 275 -18.03 2.85 -19.93
N ARG A 276 -17.72 1.95 -20.87
CA ARG A 276 -18.00 0.52 -20.72
C ARG A 276 -17.23 -0.09 -19.56
N ALA A 277 -15.95 0.22 -19.43
CA ALA A 277 -15.11 -0.22 -18.32
C ALA A 277 -15.63 0.30 -16.97
N THR A 278 -16.11 1.55 -16.91
CA THR A 278 -16.75 2.13 -15.72
C THR A 278 -18.06 1.41 -15.38
N ARG A 279 -18.91 1.11 -16.36
CA ARG A 279 -20.11 0.31 -16.13
C ARG A 279 -19.80 -1.10 -15.61
N ASN A 280 -18.75 -1.75 -16.08
CA ASN A 280 -18.30 -3.04 -15.58
C ASN A 280 -17.81 -2.94 -14.12
N GLN A 281 -17.08 -1.89 -13.79
CA GLN A 281 -16.69 -1.59 -12.40
C GLN A 281 -17.92 -1.42 -11.51
N ASP A 282 -18.91 -0.64 -11.93
CA ASP A 282 -20.14 -0.42 -11.19
C ASP A 282 -20.91 -1.72 -10.96
N MET A 283 -20.94 -2.58 -11.98
CA MET A 283 -21.55 -3.90 -11.86
C MET A 283 -20.84 -4.78 -10.83
N ALA A 284 -19.49 -4.83 -10.87
CA ALA A 284 -18.70 -5.59 -9.90
C ALA A 284 -18.87 -5.03 -8.48
N SER A 285 -18.82 -3.71 -8.32
CA SER A 285 -18.94 -3.04 -7.03
C SER A 285 -20.33 -3.23 -6.39
N CYS A 286 -21.40 -3.02 -7.18
CA CYS A 286 -22.76 -2.92 -6.67
C CYS A 286 -23.50 -4.25 -6.64
N TYR A 287 -23.16 -5.17 -7.54
CA TYR A 287 -23.84 -6.44 -7.72
C TYR A 287 -22.88 -7.65 -7.68
N GLY A 288 -21.65 -7.46 -7.22
CA GLY A 288 -20.62 -8.49 -7.25
C GLY A 288 -20.91 -9.73 -6.40
N ARG A 289 -21.92 -9.67 -5.51
CA ARG A 289 -22.43 -10.82 -4.78
C ARG A 289 -23.54 -11.58 -5.52
N ASP A 290 -24.09 -11.01 -6.59
CA ASP A 290 -25.07 -11.67 -7.46
C ASP A 290 -24.35 -12.32 -8.65
N GLU A 291 -24.01 -13.60 -8.51
CA GLU A 291 -23.24 -14.37 -9.50
C GLU A 291 -23.96 -14.53 -10.85
N LYS A 292 -25.29 -14.45 -10.83
CA LYS A 292 -26.14 -14.58 -12.03
C LYS A 292 -26.28 -13.26 -12.79
N LYS A 293 -25.76 -12.17 -12.26
CA LYS A 293 -25.85 -10.88 -12.89
C LYS A 293 -25.00 -10.84 -14.16
N GLU A 294 -25.64 -10.49 -15.28
CA GLU A 294 -24.95 -10.32 -16.57
C GLU A 294 -24.25 -8.96 -16.64
N LEU A 295 -23.07 -8.95 -17.26
CA LEU A 295 -22.38 -7.71 -17.62
C LEU A 295 -23.15 -7.05 -18.76
N LYS A 296 -23.42 -5.74 -18.63
CA LYS A 296 -24.17 -4.98 -19.66
C LYS A 296 -23.49 -4.91 -21.03
N CYS A 297 -22.22 -5.30 -21.12
CA CYS A 297 -21.44 -5.30 -22.36
C CYS A 297 -21.50 -6.60 -23.16
N CYS A 298 -22.02 -7.68 -22.56
CA CYS A 298 -22.07 -9.01 -23.19
C CYS A 298 -23.12 -9.87 -22.47
N SER A 299 -23.69 -10.85 -23.17
CA SER A 299 -24.65 -11.80 -22.61
C SER A 299 -23.98 -12.89 -21.76
N THR A 300 -22.95 -12.51 -20.98
CA THR A 300 -22.21 -13.43 -20.10
C THR A 300 -22.30 -12.96 -18.67
N THR A 301 -22.32 -13.90 -17.74
CA THR A 301 -22.26 -13.56 -16.30
C THR A 301 -20.89 -12.98 -15.93
N VAL A 302 -20.85 -12.25 -14.81
CA VAL A 302 -19.60 -11.71 -14.25
C VAL A 302 -18.59 -12.83 -14.06
N GLN A 303 -19.01 -13.98 -13.49
CA GLN A 303 -18.16 -15.14 -13.26
C GLN A 303 -17.58 -15.72 -14.55
N GLN A 304 -18.40 -15.96 -15.58
CA GLN A 304 -17.93 -16.48 -16.86
C GLN A 304 -16.89 -15.56 -17.51
N LYS A 305 -17.12 -14.24 -17.43
CA LYS A 305 -16.16 -13.27 -17.96
C LYS A 305 -14.87 -13.22 -17.14
N ALA A 306 -14.96 -13.32 -15.81
CA ALA A 306 -13.81 -13.41 -14.92
C ALA A 306 -12.96 -14.64 -15.24
N THR A 307 -13.59 -15.82 -15.38
CA THR A 307 -12.91 -17.07 -15.78
C THR A 307 -12.14 -16.87 -17.09
N SER A 308 -12.83 -16.37 -18.14
CA SER A 308 -12.17 -16.15 -19.45
C SER A 308 -10.98 -15.20 -19.39
N ILE A 309 -11.02 -14.16 -18.54
CA ILE A 309 -9.89 -13.23 -18.38
C ILE A 309 -8.76 -13.91 -17.61
N LEU A 310 -9.04 -14.64 -16.53
CA LEU A 310 -8.01 -15.34 -15.77
C LEU A 310 -7.31 -16.43 -16.58
N GLU A 311 -8.05 -17.17 -17.42
CA GLU A 311 -7.46 -18.14 -18.34
C GLU A 311 -6.53 -17.47 -19.37
N ASP A 312 -6.92 -16.32 -19.90
CA ASP A 312 -6.08 -15.54 -20.80
C ASP A 312 -4.86 -14.93 -20.07
N MET A 313 -5.03 -14.49 -18.80
CA MET A 313 -3.93 -14.06 -17.95
C MET A 313 -2.94 -15.20 -17.71
N GLU A 314 -3.41 -16.38 -17.29
CA GLU A 314 -2.57 -17.56 -17.06
C GLU A 314 -1.78 -17.93 -18.30
N ARG A 315 -2.43 -17.96 -19.48
CA ARG A 315 -1.77 -18.24 -20.76
C ARG A 315 -0.66 -17.24 -21.07
N ILE A 316 -0.96 -15.93 -21.03
CA ILE A 316 0.02 -14.88 -21.38
C ILE A 316 1.14 -14.84 -20.35
N LEU A 317 0.83 -14.85 -19.06
CA LEU A 317 1.84 -14.79 -18.00
C LEU A 317 2.76 -16.02 -17.99
N SER A 318 2.25 -17.20 -18.35
CA SER A 318 3.06 -18.40 -18.55
C SER A 318 3.96 -18.29 -19.77
N GLU A 319 3.45 -17.79 -20.89
CA GLU A 319 4.22 -17.61 -22.13
C GLU A 319 5.47 -16.72 -21.93
N TYR A 320 5.33 -15.70 -21.06
CA TYR A 320 6.44 -14.79 -20.73
C TYR A 320 7.22 -15.18 -19.46
N GLY A 321 7.00 -16.38 -18.92
CA GLY A 321 7.77 -16.92 -17.79
C GLY A 321 7.47 -16.25 -16.44
N VAL A 322 6.41 -15.44 -16.33
CA VAL A 322 6.04 -14.79 -15.07
C VAL A 322 5.60 -15.80 -14.01
N LEU A 323 4.93 -16.86 -14.45
CA LEU A 323 4.46 -17.95 -13.58
C LEU A 323 5.53 -19.04 -13.32
N ASP A 324 6.77 -18.83 -13.74
CA ASP A 324 7.91 -19.66 -13.31
C ASP A 324 8.24 -19.40 -11.82
N ASP A 325 7.94 -18.20 -11.34
CA ASP A 325 7.98 -17.89 -9.92
C ASP A 325 6.83 -18.59 -9.17
N GLU A 326 7.19 -19.34 -8.11
CA GLU A 326 6.28 -20.18 -7.34
C GLU A 326 5.15 -19.35 -6.68
N ILE A 327 5.45 -18.16 -6.17
CA ILE A 327 4.47 -17.30 -5.48
C ILE A 327 3.42 -16.84 -6.49
N TYR A 328 3.85 -16.33 -7.65
CA TYR A 328 2.91 -15.86 -8.68
C TYR A 328 2.09 -17.00 -9.29
N ARG A 329 2.67 -18.19 -9.42
CA ARG A 329 1.94 -19.37 -9.88
C ARG A 329 0.86 -19.80 -8.88
N GLN A 330 1.20 -19.87 -7.59
CA GLN A 330 0.24 -20.20 -6.54
C GLN A 330 -0.87 -19.15 -6.45
N GLU A 331 -0.52 -17.88 -6.59
CA GLU A 331 -1.51 -16.80 -6.57
C GLU A 331 -2.44 -16.85 -7.79
N MET A 332 -1.93 -17.16 -8.97
CA MET A 332 -2.77 -17.34 -10.16
C MET A 332 -3.77 -18.49 -9.97
N GLN A 333 -3.32 -19.62 -9.44
CA GLN A 333 -4.17 -20.76 -9.12
C GLN A 333 -5.20 -20.42 -8.03
N HIS A 334 -4.81 -19.65 -7.02
CA HIS A 334 -5.72 -19.16 -5.98
C HIS A 334 -6.85 -18.32 -6.58
N ASN A 335 -6.54 -17.41 -7.49
CA ASN A 335 -7.56 -16.58 -8.13
C ASN A 335 -8.49 -17.38 -9.05
N LEU A 336 -7.97 -18.37 -9.77
CA LEU A 336 -8.81 -19.33 -10.52
C LEU A 336 -9.74 -20.11 -9.60
N TYR A 337 -9.25 -20.54 -8.43
CA TYR A 337 -10.06 -21.18 -7.41
C TYR A 337 -11.18 -20.26 -6.89
N LEU A 338 -10.87 -18.96 -6.60
CA LEU A 338 -11.87 -17.99 -6.14
C LEU A 338 -12.98 -17.73 -7.16
N VAL A 339 -12.65 -17.74 -8.45
CA VAL A 339 -13.67 -17.60 -9.51
C VAL A 339 -14.60 -18.82 -9.58
N GLN A 340 -14.06 -20.00 -9.34
CA GLN A 340 -14.84 -21.24 -9.30
C GLN A 340 -15.67 -21.38 -8.01
N ASN A 341 -15.22 -20.75 -6.91
CA ASN A 341 -15.83 -20.78 -5.59
C ASN A 341 -16.10 -19.35 -5.08
N PRO A 342 -17.01 -18.62 -5.69
CA PRO A 342 -17.17 -17.18 -5.44
C PRO A 342 -17.59 -16.86 -4.00
N GLU A 343 -18.17 -17.78 -3.27
CA GLU A 343 -18.47 -17.67 -1.85
C GLU A 343 -17.21 -17.61 -0.94
N LYS A 344 -16.04 -18.01 -1.47
CA LYS A 344 -14.76 -17.97 -0.76
C LYS A 344 -14.03 -16.63 -0.92
N ARG A 345 -14.51 -15.75 -1.78
CA ARG A 345 -13.95 -14.41 -1.92
C ARG A 345 -14.06 -13.65 -0.59
N ILE A 346 -13.06 -12.90 -0.27
CA ILE A 346 -12.94 -12.23 1.03
C ILE A 346 -14.14 -11.32 1.35
N GLY A 347 -14.65 -10.58 0.37
CA GLY A 347 -15.84 -9.74 0.54
C GLY A 347 -17.12 -10.53 0.85
N MET A 348 -17.23 -11.79 0.40
CA MET A 348 -18.35 -12.68 0.75
C MET A 348 -18.22 -13.16 2.20
N VAL A 349 -17.02 -13.58 2.60
CA VAL A 349 -16.71 -13.99 3.98
C VAL A 349 -16.94 -12.83 4.96
N LEU A 350 -16.53 -11.63 4.57
CA LEU A 350 -16.76 -10.41 5.34
C LEU A 350 -18.25 -10.12 5.49
N TYR A 351 -19.00 -10.18 4.41
CA TYR A 351 -20.44 -9.94 4.44
C TYR A 351 -21.18 -10.93 5.35
N GLU A 352 -20.85 -12.22 5.28
CA GLU A 352 -21.42 -13.23 6.18
C GLU A 352 -21.09 -12.96 7.64
N SER A 353 -19.86 -12.54 7.91
CA SER A 353 -19.39 -12.18 9.25
C SER A 353 -20.16 -10.98 9.80
N ILE A 354 -20.33 -9.94 8.99
CA ILE A 354 -21.11 -8.74 9.34
C ILE A 354 -22.59 -9.09 9.59
N ASN A 355 -23.19 -9.90 8.73
CA ASN A 355 -24.59 -10.30 8.90
C ASN A 355 -24.84 -11.07 10.20
N ARG A 356 -23.86 -11.84 10.66
CA ARG A 356 -23.97 -12.64 11.87
C ARG A 356 -23.91 -11.81 13.15
N VAL A 357 -23.04 -10.80 13.21
CA VAL A 357 -22.76 -10.06 14.46
C VAL A 357 -23.00 -8.55 14.37
N GLY A 358 -23.28 -8.03 13.19
CA GLY A 358 -23.45 -6.60 12.91
C GLY A 358 -22.17 -5.93 12.43
N PHE A 359 -22.33 -4.85 11.65
CA PHE A 359 -21.23 -4.11 11.04
C PHE A 359 -20.28 -3.50 12.09
N VAL A 360 -20.82 -2.69 13.00
CA VAL A 360 -20.00 -2.02 14.02
C VAL A 360 -19.40 -3.02 15.03
N PRO A 361 -20.14 -3.97 15.60
CA PRO A 361 -19.56 -4.94 16.51
C PRO A 361 -18.44 -5.77 15.91
N PHE A 362 -18.56 -6.21 14.64
CA PHE A 362 -17.52 -6.98 13.97
C PHE A 362 -16.21 -6.21 13.84
N HIS A 363 -16.26 -5.01 13.28
CA HIS A 363 -15.05 -4.21 13.06
C HIS A 363 -14.43 -3.68 14.37
N LEU A 364 -15.27 -3.37 15.36
CA LEU A 364 -14.81 -2.95 16.68
C LEU A 364 -14.06 -4.08 17.39
N GLU A 365 -14.54 -5.32 17.27
CA GLU A 365 -13.86 -6.49 17.81
C GLU A 365 -12.49 -6.70 17.14
N LYS A 366 -12.41 -6.56 15.81
CA LYS A 366 -11.15 -6.62 15.07
C LYS A 366 -10.17 -5.53 15.52
N ALA A 367 -10.63 -4.30 15.64
CA ALA A 367 -9.81 -3.19 16.12
C ALA A 367 -9.25 -3.44 17.53
N ARG A 368 -10.06 -4.01 18.45
CA ARG A 368 -9.61 -4.41 19.79
C ARG A 368 -8.57 -5.51 19.75
N GLN A 369 -8.78 -6.56 18.94
CA GLN A 369 -7.83 -7.66 18.78
C GLN A 369 -6.47 -7.14 18.31
N TYR A 370 -6.44 -6.25 17.32
CA TYR A 370 -5.19 -5.65 16.84
C TYR A 370 -4.51 -4.80 17.89
N ARG A 371 -5.27 -3.97 18.61
CA ARG A 371 -4.74 -3.18 19.73
C ARG A 371 -4.16 -4.07 20.83
N GLU A 372 -4.89 -5.09 21.26
CA GLU A 372 -4.44 -6.02 22.30
C GLU A 372 -3.15 -6.75 21.90
N THR A 373 -3.06 -7.20 20.64
CA THR A 373 -1.85 -7.84 20.10
C THR A 373 -0.65 -6.91 20.16
N THR A 374 -0.82 -5.63 19.79
CA THR A 374 0.25 -4.63 19.85
C THR A 374 0.64 -4.34 21.31
N ILE A 375 -0.32 -4.00 22.17
CA ILE A 375 -0.03 -3.59 23.56
C ILE A 375 0.58 -4.74 24.39
N SER A 376 0.08 -5.98 24.22
CA SER A 376 0.60 -7.15 24.95
C SER A 376 1.95 -7.65 24.41
N GLY A 377 2.16 -7.57 23.10
CA GLY A 377 3.37 -8.05 22.44
C GLY A 377 4.49 -7.00 22.36
N GLY A 378 4.17 -5.76 22.65
CA GLY A 378 5.01 -4.59 22.37
C GLY A 378 5.14 -4.33 20.87
N TYR A 379 5.64 -3.16 20.56
CA TYR A 379 5.93 -2.79 19.19
C TYR A 379 7.04 -3.66 18.58
N ARG A 380 6.78 -4.27 17.45
CA ARG A 380 7.75 -5.05 16.69
C ARG A 380 8.02 -4.37 15.37
N PHE A 381 9.26 -4.43 14.89
CA PHE A 381 9.61 -3.98 13.55
C PHE A 381 9.49 -5.17 12.59
N HIS A 382 8.29 -5.34 12.04
CA HIS A 382 8.01 -6.45 11.13
C HIS A 382 8.84 -6.37 9.85
N GLY A 383 9.27 -7.53 9.36
CA GLY A 383 10.10 -7.63 8.15
C GLY A 383 11.58 -7.33 8.36
N LEU A 384 12.02 -7.09 9.61
CA LEU A 384 13.43 -6.86 9.97
C LEU A 384 13.93 -7.83 11.06
N GLU A 385 13.25 -8.95 11.25
CA GLU A 385 13.55 -9.94 12.30
C GLU A 385 14.91 -10.61 12.09
N ASP A 386 15.46 -10.57 10.89
CA ASP A 386 16.79 -11.05 10.52
C ASP A 386 17.92 -10.08 10.88
N MET A 387 17.59 -8.81 11.16
CA MET A 387 18.57 -7.79 11.55
C MET A 387 18.83 -7.82 13.06
N GLU A 388 19.98 -7.29 13.48
CA GLU A 388 20.33 -7.18 14.89
C GLU A 388 19.29 -6.33 15.66
N MET A 389 18.99 -6.74 16.90
CA MET A 389 18.04 -6.04 17.77
C MET A 389 18.41 -4.56 17.98
N SER A 390 19.70 -4.25 18.06
CA SER A 390 20.18 -2.87 18.18
C SER A 390 19.80 -2.01 16.99
N THR A 391 19.90 -2.56 15.78
CA THR A 391 19.50 -1.89 14.53
C THR A 391 17.99 -1.73 14.46
N GLN A 392 17.22 -2.76 14.82
CA GLN A 392 15.76 -2.67 14.89
C GLN A 392 15.30 -1.57 15.85
N LEU A 393 15.93 -1.45 17.04
CA LEU A 393 15.62 -0.40 18.03
C LEU A 393 15.99 1.00 17.51
N LEU A 394 17.09 1.14 16.78
CA LEU A 394 17.49 2.41 16.16
C LEU A 394 16.47 2.83 15.11
N LEU A 395 16.06 1.91 14.24
CA LEU A 395 15.05 2.16 13.21
C LEU A 395 13.69 2.50 13.84
N LYS A 396 13.31 1.82 14.92
CA LYS A 396 12.14 2.18 15.72
C LYS A 396 12.20 3.64 16.18
N ALA A 397 13.31 4.04 16.75
CA ALA A 397 13.51 5.41 17.22
C ALA A 397 13.50 6.43 16.08
N ALA A 398 14.01 6.05 14.89
CA ALA A 398 13.99 6.90 13.70
C ALA A 398 12.55 7.16 13.24
N ILE A 399 11.72 6.11 13.12
CA ILE A 399 10.30 6.24 12.75
C ILE A 399 9.56 7.16 13.73
N LEU A 400 9.71 6.94 15.03
CA LEU A 400 9.07 7.76 16.08
C LEU A 400 9.46 9.24 16.02
N LYS A 401 10.63 9.54 15.46
CA LYS A 401 11.14 10.90 15.26
C LYS A 401 10.86 11.47 13.86
N GLY A 402 10.20 10.74 12.99
CA GLY A 402 9.95 11.14 11.60
C GLY A 402 11.23 11.17 10.75
N ILE A 403 12.26 10.41 11.14
CA ILE A 403 13.51 10.28 10.38
C ILE A 403 13.34 9.14 9.38
N GLY A 404 13.56 9.43 8.10
CA GLY A 404 13.56 8.42 7.03
C GLY A 404 14.77 7.50 7.13
N PHE A 405 14.65 6.31 6.58
CA PHE A 405 15.77 5.37 6.52
C PHE A 405 15.77 4.54 5.23
N GLU A 406 16.94 4.00 4.93
CA GLU A 406 17.16 3.04 3.84
C GLU A 406 18.08 1.94 4.35
N ILE A 407 17.72 0.69 4.08
CA ILE A 407 18.57 -0.47 4.41
C ILE A 407 19.49 -0.73 3.22
N LEU A 408 20.78 -0.49 3.42
CA LEU A 408 21.80 -0.66 2.38
C LEU A 408 22.33 -2.09 2.35
N ASP A 409 22.54 -2.71 3.52
CA ASP A 409 22.93 -4.11 3.65
C ASP A 409 22.31 -4.71 4.92
N ARG A 410 21.41 -5.67 4.75
CA ARG A 410 20.70 -6.33 5.87
C ARG A 410 21.63 -7.20 6.70
N LYS A 411 22.55 -7.91 6.07
CA LYS A 411 23.46 -8.84 6.74
C LYS A 411 24.46 -8.10 7.61
N GLU A 412 25.02 -7.01 7.09
CA GLU A 412 25.96 -6.17 7.82
C GLU A 412 25.28 -5.14 8.72
N ASN A 413 23.95 -5.11 8.74
CA ASN A 413 23.16 -4.10 9.47
C ASN A 413 23.57 -2.66 9.11
N PHE A 414 23.78 -2.41 7.81
CA PHE A 414 24.20 -1.12 7.29
C PHE A 414 23.01 -0.34 6.78
N ILE A 415 22.77 0.84 7.35
CA ILE A 415 21.61 1.67 7.07
C ILE A 415 22.01 3.10 6.79
N ARG A 416 21.17 3.83 6.05
CA ARG A 416 21.21 5.27 5.90
C ARG A 416 19.99 5.87 6.59
N LEU A 417 20.20 6.90 7.42
CA LEU A 417 19.17 7.71 8.06
C LEU A 417 19.15 9.09 7.42
N PHE A 418 17.97 9.69 7.23
CA PHE A 418 17.87 11.03 6.62
C PHE A 418 16.61 11.77 7.09
N ASP A 419 16.71 13.12 7.19
CA ASP A 419 15.60 14.00 7.57
C ASP A 419 15.26 15.07 6.51
N GLY A 420 15.77 14.90 5.29
CA GLY A 420 15.65 15.87 4.20
C GLY A 420 16.70 16.99 4.23
N LYS A 421 17.42 17.17 5.33
CA LYS A 421 18.49 18.17 5.48
C LYS A 421 19.86 17.54 5.69
N LYS A 422 19.88 16.42 6.40
CA LYS A 422 21.09 15.67 6.75
C LYS A 422 20.88 14.20 6.48
N GLU A 423 21.98 13.52 6.21
CA GLU A 423 22.02 12.07 6.13
C GLU A 423 23.16 11.53 7.00
N GLU A 424 22.98 10.31 7.51
CA GLU A 424 23.96 9.61 8.33
C GLU A 424 23.97 8.13 7.94
N TYR A 425 25.17 7.59 7.78
CA TYR A 425 25.39 6.18 7.52
C TYR A 425 25.74 5.47 8.83
N VAL A 426 24.99 4.45 9.17
CA VAL A 426 25.15 3.75 10.44
C VAL A 426 25.32 2.26 10.19
N MET A 427 26.32 1.65 10.81
CA MET A 427 26.56 0.22 10.79
C MET A 427 26.38 -0.37 12.19
N GLN A 428 25.58 -1.44 12.29
CA GLN A 428 25.33 -2.17 13.56
C GLN A 428 24.85 -1.25 14.69
N ALA A 429 24.07 -0.23 14.36
CA ALA A 429 23.50 0.80 15.27
C ALA A 429 24.52 1.59 16.14
N THR A 430 25.79 1.34 15.99
CA THR A 430 26.83 1.93 16.89
C THR A 430 28.00 2.58 16.17
N LYS A 431 28.16 2.36 14.88
CA LYS A 431 29.23 2.90 14.07
C LYS A 431 28.66 3.93 13.10
N THR A 432 29.17 5.14 13.16
CA THR A 432 28.67 6.30 12.41
C THR A 432 29.79 6.94 11.59
N SER A 433 29.46 7.93 10.75
CA SER A 433 30.44 8.70 9.98
C SER A 433 31.42 9.51 10.87
N LEU A 434 31.05 9.71 12.15
CA LEU A 434 31.92 10.42 13.12
C LEU A 434 33.00 9.51 13.73
N ASP A 435 32.87 8.20 13.59
CA ASP A 435 33.83 7.25 14.13
C ASP A 435 35.02 7.07 13.19
N SER A 436 36.22 7.20 13.70
CA SER A 436 37.40 6.86 12.92
C SER A 436 37.51 5.35 12.74
N TYR A 437 38.08 4.89 11.62
CA TYR A 437 38.37 3.50 11.39
C TYR A 437 39.12 2.81 12.52
N VAL A 438 40.07 3.55 13.14
CA VAL A 438 40.86 3.06 14.29
C VAL A 438 39.96 2.91 15.52
N SER A 439 39.03 3.84 15.76
CA SER A 439 38.07 3.72 16.88
C SER A 439 37.16 2.52 16.70
N VAL A 440 36.68 2.25 15.50
CA VAL A 440 35.86 1.08 15.18
C VAL A 440 36.63 -0.21 15.47
N LEU A 441 37.86 -0.35 14.99
CA LEU A 441 38.70 -1.53 15.24
C LEU A 441 38.99 -1.72 16.74
N MET A 442 39.20 -0.63 17.48
CA MET A 442 39.35 -0.71 18.93
C MET A 442 38.10 -1.24 19.62
N MET A 443 36.91 -0.84 19.21
CA MET A 443 35.66 -1.31 19.80
C MET A 443 35.41 -2.80 19.50
N GLU A 444 35.81 -3.29 18.35
CA GLU A 444 35.67 -4.72 17.98
C GLU A 444 36.60 -5.64 18.78
N ASN A 445 37.77 -5.16 19.15
CA ASN A 445 38.74 -5.93 19.94
C ASN A 445 38.59 -5.67 21.43
N LYS A 446 37.89 -6.55 22.15
CA LYS A 446 37.61 -6.40 23.57
C LYS A 446 38.85 -6.23 24.46
N VAL A 447 39.98 -6.82 24.05
CA VAL A 447 41.27 -6.70 24.79
C VAL A 447 41.85 -5.29 24.60
N VAL A 448 41.87 -4.80 23.37
CA VAL A 448 42.31 -3.43 23.05
C VAL A 448 41.42 -2.41 23.71
N THR A 449 40.11 -2.59 23.63
CA THR A 449 39.11 -1.72 24.30
C THR A 449 39.41 -1.61 25.80
N LYS A 450 39.58 -2.73 26.50
CA LYS A 450 39.95 -2.72 27.93
C LYS A 450 41.23 -1.91 28.21
N LYS A 451 42.30 -2.18 27.47
CA LYS A 451 43.60 -1.47 27.64
C LYS A 451 43.47 0.04 27.44
N VAL A 452 42.61 0.46 26.46
CA VAL A 452 42.39 1.88 26.19
C VAL A 452 41.57 2.53 27.30
N LEU A 453 40.50 1.88 27.75
CA LEU A 453 39.64 2.36 28.84
C LEU A 453 40.41 2.44 30.17
N GLU A 454 41.20 1.43 30.52
CA GLU A 454 42.05 1.44 31.70
C GLU A 454 43.04 2.63 31.69
N ARG A 455 43.69 2.90 30.54
CA ARG A 455 44.59 4.06 30.37
C ARG A 455 43.85 5.40 30.51
N ALA A 456 42.58 5.43 30.17
CA ALA A 456 41.72 6.59 30.36
C ALA A 456 41.15 6.71 31.79
N GLY A 457 41.54 5.82 32.71
CA GLY A 457 41.07 5.83 34.10
C GLY A 457 39.65 5.25 34.31
N ILE A 458 39.09 4.57 33.29
CA ILE A 458 37.77 3.94 33.36
C ILE A 458 37.92 2.52 33.87
N SER A 459 37.15 2.19 34.92
CA SER A 459 37.15 0.85 35.49
C SER A 459 36.61 -0.17 34.50
N VAL A 460 37.34 -1.25 34.27
CA VAL A 460 36.96 -2.37 33.42
C VAL A 460 37.00 -3.68 34.17
N PRO A 461 36.19 -4.69 33.78
CA PRO A 461 36.24 -6.01 34.39
C PRO A 461 37.62 -6.65 34.23
N GLY A 462 38.16 -7.21 35.31
CA GLY A 462 39.42 -7.99 35.28
C GLY A 462 39.28 -9.20 34.35
N GLY A 463 40.39 -9.63 33.77
CA GLY A 463 40.43 -10.82 32.92
C GLY A 463 41.77 -10.98 32.21
N TYR A 464 41.96 -12.14 31.63
CA TYR A 464 43.18 -12.53 30.95
C TYR A 464 42.89 -12.84 29.50
N GLU A 465 43.90 -12.66 28.66
CA GLU A 465 43.91 -13.03 27.25
C GLU A 465 44.65 -14.36 27.09
N TYR A 466 44.06 -15.29 26.34
CA TYR A 466 44.68 -16.56 26.03
C TYR A 466 44.79 -16.75 24.54
N THR A 467 45.90 -17.33 24.11
CA THR A 467 46.19 -17.56 22.67
C THR A 467 45.52 -18.83 22.14
N SER A 468 45.00 -19.69 23.04
CA SER A 468 44.24 -20.87 22.66
C SER A 468 43.22 -21.24 23.77
N PRO A 469 42.18 -22.02 23.45
CA PRO A 469 41.24 -22.58 24.45
C PRO A 469 41.92 -23.44 25.47
N GLU A 470 42.93 -24.19 25.09
CA GLU A 470 43.69 -25.09 25.98
C GLU A 470 44.48 -24.32 27.03
N ALA A 471 45.11 -23.18 26.65
CA ALA A 471 45.80 -22.29 27.56
C ALA A 471 44.83 -21.71 28.61
N GLY A 472 43.61 -21.26 28.16
CA GLY A 472 42.59 -20.76 29.07
C GLY A 472 42.06 -21.84 30.02
N MET A 473 41.87 -23.07 29.57
CA MET A 473 41.42 -24.18 30.38
C MET A 473 42.51 -24.63 31.39
N ALA A 474 43.77 -24.56 31.02
CA ALA A 474 44.88 -24.86 31.96
C ALA A 474 44.95 -23.84 33.09
N ASP A 475 44.81 -22.57 32.79
CA ASP A 475 44.78 -21.49 33.77
C ASP A 475 43.53 -21.57 34.68
N TYR A 476 42.35 -21.84 34.13
CA TYR A 476 41.14 -22.07 34.91
C TYR A 476 41.30 -23.21 35.89
N ARG A 477 41.88 -24.35 35.50
CA ARG A 477 42.10 -25.51 36.39
C ARG A 477 43.09 -25.20 37.52
N LEU A 478 44.09 -24.36 37.26
CA LEU A 478 45.03 -23.89 38.25
C LEU A 478 44.38 -22.99 39.31
N HIS A 479 43.49 -22.09 38.88
CA HIS A 479 42.82 -21.15 39.80
C HIS A 479 41.56 -21.72 40.46
N ALA A 480 40.83 -22.64 39.82
CA ALA A 480 39.69 -23.35 40.41
C ALA A 480 40.07 -24.25 41.61
N ARG A 481 41.33 -24.68 41.70
CA ARG A 481 41.86 -25.45 42.83
C ARG A 481 42.26 -24.60 44.04
N LYS A 482 42.22 -23.25 43.90
CA LYS A 482 42.59 -22.29 44.96
C LYS A 482 41.39 -21.63 45.63
N ARG A 483 40.16 -21.97 45.25
CA ARG A 483 38.90 -21.65 45.90
C ARG A 483 38.35 -22.92 46.52
#